data_56ac6f619968350ad7ee96b1f432d827
#
_entry.id   56ac6f619968350ad7ee96b1f432d827
#
_cell.length_a   1.000
_cell.length_b   1.000
_cell.length_c   1.000
_cell.angle_alpha   90.00
_cell.angle_beta   90.00
_cell.angle_gamma   90.00
#
_symmetry.space_group_name_H-M   'P 1'
#
loop_
_entity.id
_entity.type
_entity.pdbx_description
1 polymer ?
#
loop_
_entity_poly.entity_id
_entity_poly.type
_entity_poly.pdbx_seq_one_letter_code
_entity_poly.pdbx_strand_id
1 'polypeptide(L)'
;LTDCRLREEIKSGIQTIQYQLITLMTCNGQAPFVTVFMYLDEVEDGQTRQDLALIIEEVLKQRMQGVKNEKGVWITPAFPKLIYVLDEDNITEDSKYWYLTELAAKCTAKRMVPDYISAKIMKELKKGEVYPCMGCRSFLTVEDSQMLPNGKHKFYGRFNQGVVTINL
;
A
#
# COMPACT_ATOMS: atom_id res chain seq x y z
N LEU A 1 9.42 -17.66 18.21
CA LEU A 1 10.39 -17.10 17.25
C LEU A 1 11.09 -15.93 17.91
N THR A 2 12.42 -15.85 17.80
CA THR A 2 13.15 -14.67 18.21
C THR A 2 12.82 -13.49 17.27
N ASP A 3 12.78 -12.26 17.77
CA ASP A 3 12.44 -11.07 16.95
C ASP A 3 13.33 -10.95 15.71
N CYS A 4 14.59 -11.34 15.83
CA CYS A 4 15.54 -11.35 14.72
C CYS A 4 15.06 -12.30 13.59
N ARG A 5 14.66 -13.50 13.91
CA ARG A 5 14.15 -14.48 12.93
C ARG A 5 12.83 -14.02 12.29
N LEU A 6 11.93 -13.42 13.09
CA LEU A 6 10.69 -12.87 12.59
C LEU A 6 10.95 -11.77 11.52
N ARG A 7 11.88 -10.85 11.81
CA ARG A 7 12.25 -9.79 10.86
C ARG A 7 12.89 -10.35 9.59
N GLU A 8 13.71 -11.40 9.70
CA GLU A 8 14.30 -12.06 8.52
C GLU A 8 13.25 -12.73 7.64
N GLU A 9 12.27 -13.40 8.25
CA GLU A 9 11.17 -14.05 7.53
C GLU A 9 10.28 -13.00 6.81
N ILE A 10 9.92 -11.89 7.49
CA ILE A 10 9.16 -10.79 6.87
C ILE A 10 9.94 -10.21 5.70
N LYS A 11 11.22 -9.91 5.88
CA LYS A 11 12.12 -9.41 4.84
C LYS A 11 12.15 -10.32 3.62
N SER A 12 12.36 -11.62 3.85
CA SER A 12 12.40 -12.65 2.81
C SER A 12 11.06 -12.74 2.07
N GLY A 13 9.94 -12.72 2.80
CA GLY A 13 8.60 -12.72 2.23
C GLY A 13 8.34 -11.53 1.32
N ILE A 14 8.71 -10.32 1.78
CA ILE A 14 8.53 -9.09 0.98
C ILE A 14 9.43 -9.10 -0.26
N GLN A 15 10.68 -9.55 -0.16
CA GLN A 15 11.56 -9.72 -1.32
C GLN A 15 10.96 -10.72 -2.32
N THR A 16 10.39 -11.81 -1.84
CA THR A 16 9.73 -12.82 -2.68
C THR A 16 8.54 -12.20 -3.43
N ILE A 17 7.69 -11.43 -2.75
CA ILE A 17 6.56 -10.74 -3.38
C ILE A 17 7.06 -9.78 -4.46
N GLN A 18 8.05 -8.96 -4.16
CA GLN A 18 8.60 -8.00 -5.14
C GLN A 18 9.21 -8.71 -6.35
N TYR A 19 9.96 -9.80 -6.13
CA TYR A 19 10.55 -10.60 -7.20
C TYR A 19 9.47 -11.23 -8.09
N GLN A 20 8.46 -11.84 -7.49
CA GLN A 20 7.35 -12.45 -8.22
C GLN A 20 6.60 -11.43 -9.08
N LEU A 21 6.32 -10.24 -8.55
CA LEU A 21 5.62 -9.19 -9.29
C LEU A 21 6.43 -8.65 -10.48
N ILE A 22 7.76 -8.68 -10.42
CA ILE A 22 8.62 -8.28 -11.54
C ILE A 22 8.67 -9.35 -12.63
N THR A 23 8.65 -10.62 -12.23
CA THR A 23 8.81 -11.75 -13.15
C THR A 23 7.49 -12.23 -13.75
N LEU A 24 6.36 -11.93 -13.10
CA LEU A 24 5.05 -12.27 -13.61
C LEU A 24 4.65 -11.36 -14.77
N MET A 25 4.13 -11.98 -15.81
CA MET A 25 3.48 -11.28 -16.95
C MET A 25 2.08 -11.85 -17.14
N THR A 26 1.13 -10.97 -17.47
CA THR A 26 -0.20 -11.40 -17.90
C THR A 26 -0.13 -12.06 -19.27
N CYS A 27 -1.19 -12.79 -19.65
CA CYS A 27 -1.30 -13.40 -20.99
C CYS A 27 -1.09 -12.39 -22.14
N ASN A 28 -1.36 -11.10 -21.89
CA ASN A 28 -1.20 -10.03 -22.86
C ASN A 28 0.19 -9.34 -22.78
N GLY A 29 1.13 -9.91 -22.04
CA GLY A 29 2.48 -9.35 -21.89
C GLY A 29 2.59 -8.10 -21.01
N GLN A 30 1.60 -7.84 -20.17
CA GLN A 30 1.60 -6.71 -19.22
C GLN A 30 2.02 -7.16 -17.82
N ALA A 31 2.70 -6.28 -17.09
CA ALA A 31 2.99 -6.49 -15.68
C ALA A 31 1.69 -6.46 -14.84
N PRO A 32 1.56 -7.30 -13.79
CA PRO A 32 0.41 -7.27 -12.90
C PRO A 32 0.29 -5.91 -12.20
N PHE A 33 -0.91 -5.34 -12.22
CA PHE A 33 -1.18 -4.06 -11.59
C PHE A 33 -1.59 -4.29 -10.13
N VAL A 34 -0.62 -4.31 -9.23
CA VAL A 34 -0.82 -4.59 -7.80
C VAL A 34 -0.55 -3.34 -6.98
N THR A 35 -1.43 -3.05 -6.03
CA THR A 35 -1.27 -1.94 -5.07
C THR A 35 -1.24 -2.51 -3.66
N VAL A 36 -0.30 -2.04 -2.85
CA VAL A 36 -0.25 -2.26 -1.41
C VAL A 36 -0.70 -0.99 -0.71
N PHE A 37 -1.76 -1.09 0.06
CA PHE A 37 -2.36 -0.01 0.81
C PHE A 37 -1.92 -0.10 2.28
N MET A 38 -1.03 0.80 2.69
CA MET A 38 -0.41 0.80 4.01
C MET A 38 -1.20 1.73 4.94
N TYR A 39 -2.18 1.16 5.64
CA TYR A 39 -3.09 1.85 6.53
C TYR A 39 -3.10 1.20 7.91
N LEU A 40 -2.64 1.91 8.94
CA LEU A 40 -2.52 1.36 10.29
C LEU A 40 -3.87 1.18 10.99
N ASP A 41 -4.80 2.10 10.76
CA ASP A 41 -6.14 2.07 11.38
C ASP A 41 -7.10 1.07 10.72
N GLU A 42 -6.61 0.24 9.80
CA GLU A 42 -7.35 -0.92 9.26
C GLU A 42 -7.59 -1.99 10.33
N VAL A 43 -6.74 -2.03 11.35
CA VAL A 43 -6.82 -2.95 12.48
C VAL A 43 -6.91 -2.20 13.81
N GLU A 44 -7.60 -2.80 14.78
CA GLU A 44 -7.69 -2.26 16.13
C GLU A 44 -6.30 -2.09 16.76
N ASP A 45 -6.17 -1.14 17.69
CA ASP A 45 -4.90 -0.94 18.39
C ASP A 45 -4.56 -2.20 19.22
N GLY A 46 -3.26 -2.49 19.32
CA GLY A 46 -2.75 -3.66 20.02
C GLY A 46 -1.60 -4.34 19.28
N GLN A 47 -1.44 -5.64 19.51
CA GLN A 47 -0.36 -6.42 18.90
C GLN A 47 -0.47 -6.46 17.38
N THR A 48 -1.68 -6.65 16.85
CA THR A 48 -1.90 -6.72 15.39
C THR A 48 -1.48 -5.44 14.68
N ARG A 49 -1.74 -4.26 15.27
CA ARG A 49 -1.29 -2.98 14.71
C ARG A 49 0.23 -2.82 14.77
N GLN A 50 0.88 -3.34 15.81
CA GLN A 50 2.34 -3.37 15.90
C GLN A 50 2.94 -4.30 14.84
N ASP A 51 2.36 -5.45 14.62
CA ASP A 51 2.79 -6.40 13.59
C ASP A 51 2.59 -5.81 12.19
N LEU A 52 1.48 -5.12 11.95
CA LEU A 52 1.23 -4.38 10.69
C LEU A 52 2.26 -3.27 10.49
N ALA A 53 2.58 -2.51 11.54
CA ALA A 53 3.61 -1.47 11.49
C ALA A 53 4.98 -2.04 11.13
N LEU A 54 5.33 -3.21 11.68
CA LEU A 54 6.57 -3.93 11.35
C LEU A 54 6.61 -4.36 9.88
N ILE A 55 5.49 -4.84 9.34
CA ILE A 55 5.38 -5.21 7.92
C ILE A 55 5.53 -3.97 7.03
N ILE A 56 4.85 -2.87 7.37
CA ILE A 56 4.95 -1.59 6.63
C ILE A 56 6.40 -1.08 6.63
N GLU A 57 7.05 -1.10 7.79
CA GLU A 57 8.45 -0.72 7.94
C GLU A 57 9.34 -1.51 6.96
N GLU A 58 9.16 -2.82 6.93
CA GLU A 58 9.97 -3.68 6.08
C GLU A 58 9.64 -3.51 4.59
N VAL A 59 8.38 -3.30 4.23
CA VAL A 59 7.97 -2.97 2.84
C VAL A 59 8.70 -1.73 2.34
N LEU A 60 8.77 -0.68 3.13
CA LEU A 60 9.47 0.57 2.79
C LEU A 60 10.98 0.35 2.66
N LYS A 61 11.61 -0.41 3.58
CA LYS A 61 13.03 -0.76 3.52
C LYS A 61 13.37 -1.56 2.28
N GLN A 62 12.59 -2.58 1.97
CA GLN A 62 12.83 -3.43 0.81
C GLN A 62 12.57 -2.67 -0.50
N ARG A 63 11.64 -1.72 -0.54
CA ARG A 63 11.46 -0.82 -1.69
C ARG A 63 12.68 0.06 -1.90
N MET A 64 13.27 0.60 -0.87
CA MET A 64 14.51 1.39 -0.97
C MET A 64 15.70 0.55 -1.45
N GLN A 65 15.78 -0.70 -1.04
CA GLN A 65 16.83 -1.63 -1.46
C GLN A 65 16.65 -2.05 -2.93
N GLY A 66 15.43 -2.41 -3.34
CA GLY A 66 15.13 -2.99 -4.64
C GLY A 66 15.28 -4.52 -4.67
N VAL A 67 15.34 -5.07 -5.87
CA VAL A 67 15.50 -6.51 -6.14
C VAL A 67 16.72 -6.74 -7.03
N LYS A 68 17.47 -7.79 -6.78
CA LYS A 68 18.58 -8.18 -7.66
C LYS A 68 18.07 -8.88 -8.91
N ASN A 69 18.57 -8.44 -10.07
CA ASN A 69 18.37 -9.14 -11.32
C ASN A 69 19.36 -10.32 -11.45
N GLU A 70 19.24 -11.08 -12.54
CA GLU A 70 20.11 -12.23 -12.84
C GLU A 70 21.61 -11.88 -12.89
N LYS A 71 21.94 -10.64 -13.21
CA LYS A 71 23.32 -10.13 -13.24
C LYS A 71 23.81 -9.62 -11.88
N GLY A 72 23.01 -9.78 -10.82
CA GLY A 72 23.33 -9.33 -9.47
C GLY A 72 23.20 -7.81 -9.25
N VAL A 73 22.63 -7.08 -10.20
CA VAL A 73 22.41 -5.63 -10.12
C VAL A 73 21.08 -5.34 -9.42
N TRP A 74 21.08 -4.40 -8.49
CA TRP A 74 19.86 -3.95 -7.82
C TRP A 74 19.01 -3.08 -8.74
N ILE A 75 17.77 -3.48 -8.95
CA ILE A 75 16.79 -2.74 -9.73
C ILE A 75 15.63 -2.31 -8.85
N THR A 76 15.00 -1.19 -9.17
CA THR A 76 13.79 -0.72 -8.48
C THR A 76 12.57 -1.30 -9.17
N PRO A 77 11.73 -2.09 -8.46
CA PRO A 77 10.51 -2.63 -9.04
C PRO A 77 9.48 -1.50 -9.30
N ALA A 78 8.77 -1.57 -10.41
CA ALA A 78 7.65 -0.68 -10.69
C ALA A 78 6.43 -1.01 -9.80
N PHE A 79 6.22 -2.30 -9.52
CA PHE A 79 5.15 -2.85 -8.69
C PHE A 79 5.72 -3.66 -7.51
N PRO A 80 4.93 -3.80 -6.41
CA PRO A 80 3.61 -3.24 -6.18
C PRO A 80 3.65 -1.71 -6.07
N LYS A 81 2.59 -1.02 -6.47
CA LYS A 81 2.41 0.38 -6.16
C LYS A 81 2.16 0.52 -4.66
N LEU A 82 2.89 1.45 -4.02
CA LEU A 82 2.79 1.66 -2.58
C LEU A 82 1.98 2.93 -2.30
N ILE A 83 0.99 2.81 -1.44
CA ILE A 83 0.19 3.93 -0.95
C ILE A 83 0.28 3.95 0.57
N TYR A 84 0.70 5.08 1.12
CA TYR A 84 0.85 5.30 2.55
C TYR A 84 -0.23 6.24 3.05
N VAL A 85 -0.99 5.81 4.04
CA VAL A 85 -2.08 6.59 4.61
C VAL A 85 -1.58 7.38 5.82
N LEU A 86 -1.78 8.70 5.77
CA LEU A 86 -1.50 9.62 6.87
C LEU A 86 -2.76 9.73 7.73
N ASP A 87 -2.63 9.39 9.01
CA ASP A 87 -3.67 9.47 10.01
C ASP A 87 -3.13 10.02 11.34
N GLU A 88 -3.95 10.19 12.34
CA GLU A 88 -3.59 10.82 13.62
C GLU A 88 -2.43 10.12 14.34
N ASP A 89 -2.29 8.81 14.20
CA ASP A 89 -1.27 7.99 14.87
C ASP A 89 0.11 8.01 14.19
N ASN A 90 0.24 8.67 13.02
CA ASN A 90 1.51 8.74 12.29
C ASN A 90 1.85 10.09 11.65
N ILE A 91 1.01 11.13 11.84
CA ILE A 91 1.17 12.41 11.13
C ILE A 91 1.99 13.46 11.90
N THR A 92 2.15 13.33 13.22
CA THR A 92 2.88 14.25 14.08
C THR A 92 4.10 13.61 14.69
N GLU A 93 5.13 14.40 15.00
CA GLU A 93 6.38 13.92 15.62
C GLU A 93 6.16 13.20 16.95
N ASP A 94 5.13 13.57 17.70
CA ASP A 94 4.75 12.94 18.97
C ASP A 94 3.95 11.64 18.81
N SER A 95 3.52 11.31 17.58
CA SER A 95 2.69 10.14 17.35
C SER A 95 3.51 8.85 17.38
N LYS A 96 2.87 7.77 17.85
CA LYS A 96 3.49 6.46 18.11
C LYS A 96 4.20 5.88 16.87
N TYR A 97 3.65 6.14 15.68
CA TYR A 97 4.15 5.58 14.43
C TYR A 97 4.78 6.64 13.50
N TRP A 98 5.16 7.80 14.02
CA TRP A 98 5.84 8.85 13.26
C TRP A 98 7.07 8.33 12.50
N TYR A 99 7.83 7.43 13.11
CA TYR A 99 9.02 6.84 12.49
C TYR A 99 8.75 6.16 11.13
N LEU A 100 7.51 5.65 10.91
CA LEU A 100 7.10 5.10 9.62
C LEU A 100 6.93 6.21 8.59
N THR A 101 6.40 7.36 8.98
CA THR A 101 6.27 8.53 8.09
C THR A 101 7.62 9.09 7.70
N GLU A 102 8.57 9.17 8.64
CA GLU A 102 9.96 9.51 8.31
C GLU A 102 10.58 8.51 7.33
N LEU A 103 10.37 7.22 7.56
CA LEU A 103 10.87 6.17 6.69
C LEU A 103 10.23 6.23 5.29
N ALA A 104 8.92 6.50 5.22
CA ALA A 104 8.19 6.71 3.97
C ALA A 104 8.76 7.92 3.21
N ALA A 105 9.02 9.04 3.89
CA ALA A 105 9.65 10.22 3.30
C ALA A 105 11.04 9.92 2.75
N LYS A 106 11.87 9.16 3.48
CA LYS A 106 13.19 8.69 3.02
C LYS A 106 13.07 7.79 1.78
N CYS A 107 12.04 6.92 1.77
CA CYS A 107 11.74 6.08 0.61
C CYS A 107 11.34 6.93 -0.59
N THR A 108 10.48 7.92 -0.40
CA THR A 108 10.05 8.85 -1.46
C THR A 108 11.23 9.63 -2.04
N ALA A 109 12.10 10.15 -1.21
CA ALA A 109 13.29 10.87 -1.64
C ALA A 109 14.22 9.99 -2.52
N LYS A 110 14.27 8.69 -2.26
CA LYS A 110 15.14 7.74 -2.97
C LYS A 110 14.46 7.09 -4.19
N ARG A 111 13.15 6.85 -4.13
CA ARG A 111 12.42 6.00 -5.08
C ARG A 111 11.16 6.62 -5.66
N MET A 112 10.79 7.82 -5.26
CA MET A 112 9.57 8.54 -5.66
C MET A 112 8.27 7.79 -5.30
N VAL A 113 8.32 6.92 -4.30
CA VAL A 113 7.20 6.18 -3.72
C VAL A 113 7.42 6.06 -2.21
N PRO A 114 6.38 5.90 -1.39
CA PRO A 114 4.97 5.71 -1.70
C PRO A 114 4.23 7.00 -2.12
N ASP A 115 3.01 6.82 -2.66
CA ASP A 115 2.01 7.88 -2.75
C ASP A 115 1.34 8.07 -1.38
N TYR A 116 0.94 9.31 -1.07
CA TYR A 116 0.34 9.64 0.23
C TYR A 116 -1.13 9.95 0.10
N ILE A 117 -1.92 9.48 1.08
CA ILE A 117 -3.35 9.77 1.21
C ILE A 117 -3.63 10.23 2.63
N SER A 118 -4.39 11.31 2.78
CA SER A 118 -4.90 11.74 4.09
C SER A 118 -6.18 10.98 4.43
N ALA A 119 -6.15 10.21 5.52
CA ALA A 119 -7.32 9.51 6.04
C ALA A 119 -8.45 10.50 6.37
N LYS A 120 -8.13 11.63 6.97
CA LYS A 120 -9.10 12.68 7.33
C LYS A 120 -9.88 13.17 6.09
N ILE A 121 -9.16 13.59 5.06
CA ILE A 121 -9.78 14.10 3.82
C ILE A 121 -10.57 13.00 3.11
N MET A 122 -10.05 11.78 3.13
CA MET A 122 -10.76 10.66 2.52
C MET A 122 -12.06 10.33 3.26
N LYS A 123 -12.05 10.32 4.58
CA LYS A 123 -13.26 10.14 5.42
C LYS A 123 -14.30 11.23 5.13
N GLU A 124 -13.88 12.50 4.97
CA GLU A 124 -14.77 13.61 4.63
C GLU A 124 -15.41 13.45 3.22
N LEU A 125 -14.62 13.04 2.23
CA LEU A 125 -15.08 12.94 0.84
C LEU A 125 -15.76 11.63 0.49
N LYS A 126 -15.53 10.56 1.27
CA LYS A 126 -15.92 9.19 0.94
C LYS A 126 -16.80 8.54 2.02
N LYS A 127 -17.74 9.31 2.57
CA LYS A 127 -18.77 8.82 3.51
C LYS A 127 -18.20 8.19 4.79
N GLY A 128 -17.10 8.72 5.29
CA GLY A 128 -16.49 8.29 6.54
C GLY A 128 -15.54 7.09 6.45
N GLU A 129 -15.31 6.56 5.27
CA GLU A 129 -14.49 5.35 5.10
C GLU A 129 -13.16 5.64 4.38
N VAL A 130 -12.14 4.85 4.74
CA VAL A 130 -10.84 4.82 4.06
C VAL A 130 -10.70 3.48 3.35
N TYR A 131 -10.45 3.52 2.05
CA TYR A 131 -10.32 2.31 1.22
C TYR A 131 -9.29 2.50 0.11
N PRO A 132 -8.69 1.41 -0.40
CA PRO A 132 -7.65 1.49 -1.41
C PRO A 132 -8.20 2.02 -2.74
N CYS A 133 -7.36 2.76 -3.45
CA CYS A 133 -7.62 3.13 -4.85
C CYS A 133 -7.38 1.94 -5.79
N MET A 134 -7.98 2.01 -6.96
CA MET A 134 -7.72 1.08 -8.05
C MET A 134 -6.81 1.70 -9.10
N GLY A 135 -5.86 0.93 -9.56
CA GLY A 135 -4.92 1.37 -10.59
C GLY A 135 -4.14 2.63 -10.20
N CYS A 136 -4.21 3.66 -11.06
CA CYS A 136 -3.47 4.91 -10.88
C CYS A 136 -4.24 5.94 -10.06
N ARG A 137 -4.67 5.62 -8.84
CA ARG A 137 -5.40 6.49 -7.89
C ARG A 137 -6.87 6.74 -8.25
N SER A 138 -7.53 5.82 -8.92
CA SER A 138 -8.98 5.90 -9.13
C SER A 138 -9.70 5.41 -7.87
N PHE A 139 -10.40 6.30 -7.19
CA PHE A 139 -11.25 5.97 -6.05
C PHE A 139 -12.67 5.78 -6.54
N LEU A 140 -13.07 4.51 -6.69
CA LEU A 140 -14.42 4.18 -7.16
C LEU A 140 -15.45 4.67 -6.14
N THR A 141 -16.42 5.44 -6.59
CA THR A 141 -17.53 5.90 -5.75
C THR A 141 -18.33 4.70 -5.25
N VAL A 142 -18.66 4.71 -3.97
CA VAL A 142 -19.50 3.70 -3.35
C VAL A 142 -20.96 4.08 -3.59
N GLU A 143 -21.71 3.16 -4.17
CA GLU A 143 -23.12 3.37 -4.48
C GLU A 143 -23.98 3.07 -3.24
N ASP A 144 -24.95 3.94 -2.95
CA ASP A 144 -25.83 3.79 -1.79
C ASP A 144 -26.75 2.57 -1.89
N SER A 145 -27.01 2.08 -3.08
CA SER A 145 -27.81 0.87 -3.31
C SER A 145 -27.07 -0.43 -2.92
N GLN A 146 -25.74 -0.38 -2.78
CA GLN A 146 -24.92 -1.54 -2.46
C GLN A 146 -24.51 -1.54 -0.98
N MET A 147 -25.46 -1.78 -0.12
CA MET A 147 -25.21 -1.92 1.31
C MET A 147 -25.09 -3.39 1.72
N LEU A 148 -24.21 -3.65 2.68
CA LEU A 148 -24.11 -4.94 3.35
C LEU A 148 -25.30 -5.13 4.31
N PRO A 149 -25.63 -6.37 4.69
CA PRO A 149 -26.71 -6.63 5.66
C PRO A 149 -26.56 -5.93 7.00
N ASN A 150 -25.34 -5.54 7.36
CA ASN A 150 -25.02 -4.78 8.57
C ASN A 150 -25.17 -3.25 8.43
N GLY A 151 -25.71 -2.77 7.31
CA GLY A 151 -25.89 -1.34 7.04
C GLY A 151 -24.63 -0.59 6.63
N LYS A 152 -23.50 -1.28 6.43
CA LYS A 152 -22.26 -0.67 5.93
C LYS A 152 -22.22 -0.70 4.40
N HIS A 153 -21.55 0.29 3.80
CA HIS A 153 -21.32 0.31 2.36
C HIS A 153 -20.40 -0.85 1.91
N LYS A 154 -20.64 -1.36 0.73
CA LYS A 154 -19.81 -2.41 0.12
C LYS A 154 -18.65 -1.82 -0.63
N PHE A 155 -17.41 -2.02 -0.16
CA PHE A 155 -16.17 -1.47 -0.76
C PHE A 155 -15.43 -2.46 -1.67
N TYR A 156 -15.87 -3.70 -1.79
CA TYR A 156 -15.23 -4.77 -2.55
C TYR A 156 -16.10 -5.24 -3.72
N GLY A 157 -15.51 -6.04 -4.61
CA GLY A 157 -16.20 -6.58 -5.78
C GLY A 157 -16.47 -5.55 -6.87
N ARG A 158 -15.68 -4.47 -6.91
CA ARG A 158 -15.71 -3.42 -7.93
C ARG A 158 -14.41 -3.46 -8.72
N PHE A 159 -14.45 -3.07 -9.98
CA PHE A 159 -13.27 -3.02 -10.82
C PHE A 159 -13.32 -1.82 -11.76
N ASN A 160 -12.16 -1.41 -12.24
CA ASN A 160 -12.03 -0.41 -13.29
C ASN A 160 -11.89 -1.15 -14.62
N GLN A 161 -12.87 -0.98 -15.51
CA GLN A 161 -12.90 -1.68 -16.78
C GLN A 161 -12.04 -1.02 -17.86
N GLY A 162 -11.83 0.29 -17.78
CA GLY A 162 -11.05 1.01 -18.77
C GLY A 162 -11.12 2.52 -18.61
N VAL A 163 -10.37 3.20 -19.46
CA VAL A 163 -10.33 4.66 -19.56
C VAL A 163 -10.99 5.09 -20.86
N VAL A 164 -11.92 6.04 -20.79
CA VAL A 164 -12.50 6.70 -21.95
C VAL A 164 -11.92 8.10 -22.05
N THR A 165 -11.27 8.41 -23.15
CA THR A 165 -10.74 9.73 -23.43
C THR A 165 -11.64 10.45 -24.43
N ILE A 166 -12.10 11.65 -24.06
CA ILE A 166 -12.85 12.53 -24.96
C ILE A 166 -11.87 13.61 -25.43
N ASN A 167 -11.68 13.68 -26.73
CA ASN A 167 -10.94 14.78 -27.36
C ASN A 167 -11.92 15.93 -27.62
N LEU A 168 -11.66 17.09 -27.01
CA LEU A 168 -12.47 18.30 -27.10
C LEU A 168 -11.92 19.23 -28.19
#